data_55262b4b5c2bc0c28b415b70d40c7bd4
#
_entry.id   55262b4b5c2bc0c28b415b70d40c7bd4
#
_cell.length_a   1.000
_cell.length_b   1.000
_cell.length_c   1.000
_cell.angle_alpha   90.00
_cell.angle_beta   90.00
_cell.angle_gamma   90.00
#
_symmetry.space_group_name_H-M   'P 1'
#
loop_
_entity.id
_entity.type
_entity.pdbx_description
1 polymer ?
#
loop_
_entity_poly.entity_id
_entity_poly.type
_entity_poly.pdbx_seq_one_letter_code
_entity_poly.pdbx_strand_id
1 'polypeptide(L)'
;NSFKENTILEDTTILECLRIIDKTKKNFLIVLDKTGVLIGIITEGEIRRLILRGLSLADNIIYNNKFICINQEDSFLKLFEYFKIDKINFIPIVDNSGKLVNVITKKQFHVMLLKDIEYDLKKLPYIDEHELDYEIFPKPWGFYKSTLLAEFVQSKIITVFPKEELSLQKHKRREEHWIVIKGEGKIVLEETILNIEQGRYVYIPKGCKHKIINSSSNNNLIF
;
A
#
# COMPACT_ATOMS: atom_id res chain seq x y z
N ASN A 1 -12.42 13.43 -10.00
CA ASN A 1 -12.02 12.03 -10.34
C ASN A 1 -10.68 12.05 -11.07
N SER A 2 -9.58 12.12 -10.32
CA SER A 2 -8.24 12.37 -10.88
C SER A 2 -7.67 11.24 -11.75
N PHE A 3 -8.19 10.01 -11.65
CA PHE A 3 -7.64 8.89 -12.43
C PHE A 3 -8.02 8.95 -13.92
N LYS A 4 -9.15 9.59 -14.29
CA LYS A 4 -9.58 9.73 -15.70
C LYS A 4 -8.59 10.54 -16.54
N GLU A 5 -7.85 11.43 -15.91
CA GLU A 5 -6.83 12.22 -16.60
C GLU A 5 -5.61 11.39 -17.01
N ASN A 6 -5.44 10.20 -16.43
CA ASN A 6 -4.37 9.24 -16.73
C ASN A 6 -4.82 8.06 -17.59
N THR A 7 -5.98 8.16 -18.24
CA THR A 7 -6.48 7.12 -19.14
C THR A 7 -6.26 7.52 -20.60
N ILE A 8 -5.96 6.55 -21.42
CA ILE A 8 -5.74 6.69 -22.88
C ILE A 8 -6.39 5.53 -23.61
N LEU A 9 -6.57 5.68 -24.93
CA LEU A 9 -6.99 4.59 -25.83
C LEU A 9 -5.77 3.89 -26.41
N GLU A 10 -5.98 2.67 -26.92
CA GLU A 10 -4.92 1.83 -27.50
C GLU A 10 -4.20 2.43 -28.71
N ASP A 11 -4.85 3.32 -29.45
CA ASP A 11 -4.35 4.01 -30.63
C ASP A 11 -3.70 5.38 -30.32
N THR A 12 -3.46 5.70 -29.05
CA THR A 12 -2.82 6.95 -28.63
C THR A 12 -1.35 6.97 -29.03
N THR A 13 -0.85 8.11 -29.51
CA THR A 13 0.54 8.29 -29.90
C THR A 13 1.49 8.44 -28.71
N ILE A 14 2.77 8.13 -28.91
CA ILE A 14 3.81 8.36 -27.90
C ILE A 14 3.85 9.83 -27.44
N LEU A 15 3.72 10.77 -28.37
CA LEU A 15 3.71 12.21 -28.07
C LEU A 15 2.54 12.59 -27.12
N GLU A 16 1.34 12.08 -27.40
CA GLU A 16 0.17 12.36 -26.56
C GLU A 16 0.32 11.75 -25.17
N CYS A 17 0.85 10.54 -25.08
CA CYS A 17 1.16 9.91 -23.78
C CYS A 17 2.11 10.78 -22.94
N LEU A 18 3.19 11.26 -23.54
CA LEU A 18 4.14 12.15 -22.85
C LEU A 18 3.50 13.47 -22.39
N ARG A 19 2.62 14.07 -23.22
CA ARG A 19 1.87 15.27 -22.84
C ARG A 19 0.96 15.04 -21.63
N ILE A 20 0.28 13.89 -21.58
CA ILE A 20 -0.59 13.55 -20.46
C ILE A 20 0.24 13.31 -19.19
N ILE A 21 1.36 12.59 -19.28
CA ILE A 21 2.28 12.37 -18.16
C ILE A 21 2.82 13.71 -17.63
N ASP A 22 3.25 14.59 -18.51
CA ASP A 22 3.76 15.92 -18.11
C ASP A 22 2.68 16.77 -17.45
N LYS A 23 1.45 16.76 -17.98
CA LYS A 23 0.32 17.50 -17.40
C LYS A 23 -0.07 16.95 -16.03
N THR A 24 -0.18 15.62 -15.89
CA THR A 24 -0.71 14.98 -14.67
C THR A 24 0.34 14.74 -13.60
N LYS A 25 1.63 14.82 -13.98
CA LYS A 25 2.79 14.48 -13.13
C LYS A 25 2.75 13.03 -12.58
N LYS A 26 1.96 12.18 -13.21
CA LYS A 26 1.92 10.73 -12.92
C LYS A 26 2.80 10.00 -13.93
N ASN A 27 3.63 9.09 -13.46
CA ASN A 27 4.58 8.35 -14.30
C ASN A 27 4.00 7.10 -14.95
N PHE A 28 2.68 7.00 -15.06
CA PHE A 28 1.95 5.89 -15.66
C PHE A 28 0.69 6.35 -16.37
N LEU A 29 0.23 5.54 -17.32
CA LEU A 29 -1.06 5.68 -18.00
C LEU A 29 -1.78 4.34 -18.02
N ILE A 30 -3.10 4.40 -18.01
CA ILE A 30 -4.02 3.27 -18.08
C ILE A 30 -4.59 3.20 -19.49
N VAL A 31 -4.46 2.07 -20.15
CA VAL A 31 -4.95 1.87 -21.51
C VAL A 31 -6.31 1.20 -21.48
N LEU A 32 -7.29 1.88 -22.05
CA LEU A 32 -8.67 1.41 -22.15
C LEU A 32 -9.02 1.13 -23.62
N ASP A 33 -9.92 0.19 -23.82
CA ASP A 33 -10.62 0.06 -25.09
C ASP A 33 -11.74 1.12 -25.23
N LYS A 34 -12.40 1.15 -26.40
CA LYS A 34 -13.50 2.10 -26.68
C LYS A 34 -14.74 1.90 -25.80
N THR A 35 -14.84 0.77 -25.09
CA THR A 35 -15.94 0.45 -24.17
C THR A 35 -15.62 0.79 -22.72
N GLY A 36 -14.37 1.21 -22.44
CA GLY A 36 -13.86 1.54 -21.10
C GLY A 36 -13.30 0.35 -20.32
N VAL A 37 -13.12 -0.79 -21.00
CA VAL A 37 -12.47 -1.96 -20.40
C VAL A 37 -10.96 -1.74 -20.32
N LEU A 38 -10.37 -2.12 -19.22
CA LEU A 38 -8.93 -2.05 -18.98
C LEU A 38 -8.21 -3.13 -19.80
N ILE A 39 -7.38 -2.72 -20.75
CA ILE A 39 -6.64 -3.62 -21.66
C ILE A 39 -5.12 -3.57 -21.46
N GLY A 40 -4.61 -2.57 -20.77
CA GLY A 40 -3.18 -2.45 -20.54
C GLY A 40 -2.78 -1.29 -19.65
N ILE A 41 -1.49 -1.23 -19.39
CA ILE A 41 -0.83 -0.13 -18.71
C ILE A 41 0.45 0.23 -19.45
N ILE A 42 0.90 1.47 -19.30
CA ILE A 42 2.22 1.89 -19.75
C ILE A 42 2.82 2.90 -18.80
N THR A 43 4.10 2.77 -18.50
CA THR A 43 4.84 3.70 -17.62
C THR A 43 5.72 4.63 -18.47
N GLU A 44 6.09 5.77 -17.88
CA GLU A 44 7.06 6.69 -18.50
C GLU A 44 8.37 5.98 -18.88
N GLY A 45 8.85 5.08 -18.02
CA GLY A 45 10.05 4.29 -18.30
C GLY A 45 9.89 3.33 -19.49
N GLU A 46 8.68 2.79 -19.72
CA GLU A 46 8.40 1.98 -20.92
C GLU A 46 8.33 2.83 -22.17
N ILE A 47 7.68 3.98 -22.13
CA ILE A 47 7.65 4.93 -23.26
C ILE A 47 9.07 5.34 -23.66
N ARG A 48 9.92 5.69 -22.70
CA ARG A 48 11.33 6.02 -22.94
C ARG A 48 12.07 4.86 -23.63
N ARG A 49 11.83 3.61 -23.22
CA ARG A 49 12.43 2.43 -23.86
C ARG A 49 11.93 2.21 -25.30
N LEU A 50 10.66 2.54 -25.61
CA LEU A 50 10.14 2.49 -26.99
C LEU A 50 10.90 3.46 -27.88
N ILE A 51 11.09 4.70 -27.42
CA ILE A 51 11.86 5.72 -28.16
C ILE A 51 13.32 5.29 -28.37
N LEU A 52 13.97 4.74 -27.35
CA LEU A 52 15.34 4.23 -27.45
C LEU A 52 15.47 3.04 -28.40
N ARG A 53 14.39 2.32 -28.69
CA ARG A 53 14.32 1.25 -29.68
C ARG A 53 14.00 1.75 -31.10
N GLY A 54 13.87 3.04 -31.29
CA GLY A 54 13.69 3.66 -32.60
C GLY A 54 12.25 4.04 -32.97
N LEU A 55 11.27 3.92 -32.05
CA LEU A 55 9.93 4.43 -32.32
C LEU A 55 9.94 5.97 -32.33
N SER A 56 9.16 6.53 -33.25
CA SER A 56 8.97 7.98 -33.36
C SER A 56 7.87 8.48 -32.40
N LEU A 57 7.83 9.76 -32.14
CA LEU A 57 6.79 10.36 -31.31
C LEU A 57 5.38 10.26 -31.93
N ALA A 58 5.32 10.08 -33.27
CA ALA A 58 4.06 9.93 -34.01
C ALA A 58 3.54 8.48 -34.04
N ASP A 59 4.36 7.51 -33.61
CA ASP A 59 3.95 6.11 -33.56
C ASP A 59 2.99 5.87 -32.39
N ASN A 60 2.09 4.89 -32.58
CA ASN A 60 1.22 4.44 -31.50
C ASN A 60 2.04 3.71 -30.41
N ILE A 61 1.55 3.78 -29.19
CA ILE A 61 2.18 3.09 -28.05
C ILE A 61 2.12 1.57 -28.21
N ILE A 62 3.11 0.92 -27.61
CA ILE A 62 3.11 -0.52 -27.30
C ILE A 62 3.01 -0.64 -25.78
N TYR A 63 1.87 -1.10 -25.29
CA TYR A 63 1.57 -1.16 -23.87
C TYR A 63 1.74 -2.57 -23.29
N ASN A 64 1.86 -2.65 -21.97
CA ASN A 64 1.95 -3.91 -21.23
C ASN A 64 0.53 -4.45 -20.97
N ASN A 65 0.22 -5.63 -21.52
CA ASN A 65 -1.04 -6.34 -21.30
C ASN A 65 -0.95 -7.41 -20.19
N LYS A 66 0.24 -7.60 -19.58
CA LYS A 66 0.47 -8.48 -18.41
C LYS A 66 0.64 -7.63 -17.17
N PHE A 67 -0.44 -7.12 -16.64
CA PHE A 67 -0.45 -6.22 -15.49
C PHE A 67 -1.28 -6.79 -14.34
N ILE A 68 -1.06 -6.23 -13.15
CA ILE A 68 -1.86 -6.54 -11.96
C ILE A 68 -3.00 -5.53 -11.87
N CYS A 69 -4.22 -6.03 -11.72
CA CYS A 69 -5.38 -5.26 -11.32
C CYS A 69 -6.16 -6.04 -10.26
N ILE A 70 -7.07 -5.38 -9.56
CA ILE A 70 -7.97 -5.99 -8.59
C ILE A 70 -9.42 -5.66 -8.93
N ASN A 71 -10.34 -6.55 -8.52
CA ASN A 71 -11.76 -6.30 -8.63
C ASN A 71 -12.23 -5.41 -7.48
N GLN A 72 -13.21 -4.55 -7.73
CA GLN A 72 -13.81 -3.71 -6.67
C GLN A 72 -14.47 -4.52 -5.55
N GLU A 73 -14.80 -5.79 -5.79
CA GLU A 73 -15.35 -6.72 -4.79
C GLU A 73 -14.25 -7.39 -3.94
N ASP A 74 -12.97 -7.22 -4.31
CA ASP A 74 -11.86 -7.77 -3.54
C ASP A 74 -11.70 -7.03 -2.20
N SER A 75 -11.10 -7.71 -1.23
CA SER A 75 -10.82 -7.11 0.07
C SER A 75 -9.67 -6.10 -0.01
N PHE A 76 -9.69 -5.11 0.88
CA PHE A 76 -8.58 -4.15 1.05
C PHE A 76 -7.23 -4.84 1.29
N LEU A 77 -7.22 -5.99 1.97
CA LEU A 77 -6.01 -6.78 2.23
C LEU A 77 -5.31 -7.24 0.94
N LYS A 78 -6.07 -7.44 -0.15
CA LYS A 78 -5.48 -7.82 -1.44
C LYS A 78 -4.60 -6.71 -2.03
N LEU A 79 -4.95 -5.44 -1.83
CA LEU A 79 -4.07 -4.31 -2.15
C LEU A 79 -2.74 -4.40 -1.39
N PHE A 80 -2.82 -4.71 -0.10
CA PHE A 80 -1.64 -4.84 0.74
C PHE A 80 -0.69 -5.92 0.23
N GLU A 81 -1.21 -7.09 -0.16
CA GLU A 81 -0.40 -8.19 -0.71
C GLU A 81 0.34 -7.78 -1.99
N TYR A 82 -0.33 -7.06 -2.89
CA TYR A 82 0.31 -6.62 -4.13
C TYR A 82 1.31 -5.49 -3.90
N PHE A 83 1.03 -4.52 -3.03
CA PHE A 83 1.96 -3.41 -2.75
C PHE A 83 3.21 -3.82 -1.95
N LYS A 84 3.26 -5.04 -1.39
CA LYS A 84 4.51 -5.65 -0.88
C LYS A 84 5.53 -5.87 -2.00
N ILE A 85 5.09 -6.00 -3.24
CA ILE A 85 5.97 -6.18 -4.40
C ILE A 85 6.60 -4.84 -4.75
N ASP A 86 7.92 -4.71 -4.60
CA ASP A 86 8.65 -3.43 -4.72
C ASP A 86 8.44 -2.69 -6.05
N LYS A 87 8.19 -3.42 -7.12
CA LYS A 87 8.03 -2.83 -8.46
C LYS A 87 6.63 -2.29 -8.76
N ILE A 88 5.64 -2.55 -7.88
CA ILE A 88 4.26 -2.11 -8.08
C ILE A 88 4.06 -0.77 -7.39
N ASN A 89 3.83 0.27 -8.17
CA ASN A 89 3.61 1.64 -7.69
C ASN A 89 2.16 2.10 -7.80
N PHE A 90 1.33 1.40 -8.56
CA PHE A 90 -0.10 1.65 -8.71
C PHE A 90 -0.83 0.36 -9.08
N ILE A 91 -2.11 0.29 -8.75
CA ILE A 91 -2.98 -0.85 -9.04
C ILE A 91 -4.32 -0.30 -9.55
N PRO A 92 -4.71 -0.64 -10.81
CA PRO A 92 -6.05 -0.39 -11.30
C PRO A 92 -7.08 -1.24 -10.59
N ILE A 93 -8.26 -0.65 -10.34
CA ILE A 93 -9.44 -1.33 -9.79
C ILE A 93 -10.48 -1.41 -10.90
N VAL A 94 -11.01 -2.59 -11.13
CA VAL A 94 -12.02 -2.85 -12.16
C VAL A 94 -13.32 -3.41 -11.56
N ASP A 95 -14.40 -3.25 -12.27
CA ASP A 95 -15.65 -3.93 -11.97
C ASP A 95 -15.69 -5.36 -12.56
N ASN A 96 -16.80 -6.07 -12.35
CA ASN A 96 -16.99 -7.43 -12.84
C ASN A 96 -17.01 -7.55 -14.38
N SER A 97 -17.16 -6.44 -15.10
CA SER A 97 -17.10 -6.39 -16.56
C SER A 97 -15.71 -6.00 -17.07
N GLY A 98 -14.73 -5.80 -16.19
CA GLY A 98 -13.37 -5.37 -16.52
C GLY A 98 -13.22 -3.86 -16.78
N LYS A 99 -14.28 -3.07 -16.57
CA LYS A 99 -14.20 -1.61 -16.72
C LYS A 99 -13.45 -0.98 -15.57
N LEU A 100 -12.66 0.03 -15.89
CA LEU A 100 -11.90 0.79 -14.89
C LEU A 100 -12.83 1.57 -13.96
N VAL A 101 -12.73 1.30 -12.66
CA VAL A 101 -13.48 1.99 -11.59
C VAL A 101 -12.61 3.03 -10.90
N ASN A 102 -11.36 2.67 -10.59
CA ASN A 102 -10.42 3.56 -9.91
C ASN A 102 -8.96 3.12 -10.16
N VAL A 103 -8.02 3.91 -9.70
CA VAL A 103 -6.59 3.57 -9.63
C VAL A 103 -6.06 4.01 -8.28
N ILE A 104 -5.39 3.12 -7.56
CA ILE A 104 -4.72 3.44 -6.30
C ILE A 104 -3.22 3.42 -6.51
N THR A 105 -2.54 4.50 -6.15
CA THR A 105 -1.09 4.55 -6.09
C THR A 105 -0.57 4.01 -4.75
N LYS A 106 0.69 3.57 -4.71
CA LYS A 106 1.34 3.12 -3.48
C LYS A 106 1.36 4.22 -2.42
N LYS A 107 1.51 5.49 -2.83
CA LYS A 107 1.43 6.64 -1.91
C LYS A 107 0.04 6.79 -1.30
N GLN A 108 -1.01 6.76 -2.12
CA GLN A 108 -2.39 6.81 -1.62
C GLN A 108 -2.68 5.65 -0.67
N PHE A 109 -2.23 4.45 -1.00
CA PHE A 109 -2.37 3.29 -0.13
C PHE A 109 -1.66 3.50 1.23
N HIS A 110 -0.47 4.11 1.24
CA HIS A 110 0.21 4.46 2.49
C HIS A 110 -0.57 5.48 3.33
N VAL A 111 -1.18 6.50 2.71
CA VAL A 111 -2.08 7.43 3.41
C VAL A 111 -3.28 6.69 4.02
N MET A 112 -3.87 5.75 3.27
CA MET A 112 -4.98 4.92 3.78
C MET A 112 -4.57 4.14 5.04
N LEU A 113 -3.39 3.52 5.02
CA LEU A 113 -2.84 2.80 6.18
C LEU A 113 -2.54 3.72 7.37
N LEU A 114 -2.07 4.95 7.11
CA LEU A 114 -1.83 5.96 8.15
C LEU A 114 -3.11 6.34 8.90
N LYS A 115 -4.19 6.47 8.15
CA LYS A 115 -5.49 6.87 8.73
C LYS A 115 -6.21 5.74 9.45
N ASP A 116 -5.70 4.49 9.38
CA ASP A 116 -6.31 3.27 9.94
C ASP A 116 -7.80 3.10 9.59
N ILE A 117 -8.17 3.53 8.39
CA ILE A 117 -9.55 3.44 7.91
C ILE A 117 -9.67 2.21 7.02
N GLU A 118 -10.66 1.37 7.28
CA GLU A 118 -11.09 0.34 6.34
C GLU A 118 -11.79 1.00 5.17
N TYR A 119 -11.29 0.76 3.98
CA TYR A 119 -11.83 1.34 2.76
C TYR A 119 -12.61 0.30 1.96
N ASP A 120 -13.84 0.65 1.63
CA ASP A 120 -14.60 -0.03 0.60
C ASP A 120 -14.04 0.36 -0.78
N LEU A 121 -13.51 -0.60 -1.52
CA LEU A 121 -12.93 -0.36 -2.84
C LEU A 121 -13.93 0.17 -3.86
N LYS A 122 -15.25 -0.06 -3.63
CA LYS A 122 -16.34 0.49 -4.45
C LYS A 122 -16.53 2.00 -4.28
N LYS A 123 -16.19 2.53 -3.11
CA LYS A 123 -16.49 3.91 -2.70
C LYS A 123 -15.25 4.65 -2.21
N LEU A 124 -14.11 4.41 -2.85
CA LEU A 124 -12.87 5.07 -2.45
C LEU A 124 -12.99 6.59 -2.56
N PRO A 125 -12.78 7.33 -1.46
CA PRO A 125 -12.72 8.78 -1.49
C PRO A 125 -11.47 9.24 -2.25
N TYR A 126 -11.44 10.53 -2.61
CA TYR A 126 -10.19 11.15 -3.03
C TYR A 126 -9.19 11.15 -1.86
N ILE A 127 -7.99 10.66 -2.13
CA ILE A 127 -6.90 10.61 -1.15
C ILE A 127 -5.75 11.47 -1.68
N ASP A 128 -5.40 12.49 -0.91
CA ASP A 128 -4.25 13.33 -1.22
C ASP A 128 -2.95 12.59 -0.89
N GLU A 129 -2.09 12.42 -1.88
CA GLU A 129 -0.79 11.77 -1.73
C GLU A 129 0.22 12.62 -0.94
N HIS A 130 -0.05 13.91 -0.77
CA HIS A 130 0.81 14.85 -0.04
C HIS A 130 0.61 14.83 1.48
N GLU A 131 -0.40 14.10 1.98
CA GLU A 131 -0.62 13.91 3.43
C GLU A 131 0.41 12.96 4.09
N LEU A 132 1.43 12.53 3.37
CA LEU A 132 2.43 11.58 3.86
C LEU A 132 3.57 12.30 4.60
N ASP A 133 3.42 12.45 5.92
CA ASP A 133 4.46 12.97 6.81
C ASP A 133 5.26 11.87 7.53
N TYR A 134 4.91 10.59 7.34
CA TYR A 134 5.52 9.46 8.05
C TYR A 134 5.99 8.35 7.12
N GLU A 135 7.06 7.66 7.51
CA GLU A 135 7.51 6.44 6.84
C GLU A 135 6.67 5.24 7.26
N ILE A 136 6.22 4.45 6.28
CA ILE A 136 5.45 3.23 6.47
C ILE A 136 6.26 2.04 5.99
N PHE A 137 6.36 1.03 6.85
CA PHE A 137 7.12 -0.19 6.61
C PHE A 137 6.20 -1.41 6.61
N PRO A 138 5.75 -1.90 5.43
CA PRO A 138 4.97 -3.14 5.31
C PRO A 138 5.74 -4.34 5.83
N LYS A 139 5.03 -5.26 6.48
CA LYS A 139 5.54 -6.53 7.01
C LYS A 139 4.55 -7.66 6.68
N PRO A 140 4.97 -8.95 6.73
CA PRO A 140 4.04 -10.05 6.55
C PRO A 140 2.83 -10.00 7.47
N TRP A 141 2.99 -9.56 8.70
CA TRP A 141 1.99 -9.52 9.76
C TRP A 141 1.19 -8.21 9.83
N GLY A 142 1.47 -7.21 8.98
CA GLY A 142 0.83 -5.90 9.03
C GLY A 142 1.78 -4.79 8.59
N PHE A 143 1.92 -3.73 9.37
CA PHE A 143 2.86 -2.64 9.09
C PHE A 143 3.18 -1.84 10.35
N TYR A 144 4.23 -1.04 10.29
CA TYR A 144 4.47 0.00 11.29
C TYR A 144 4.74 1.35 10.64
N LYS A 145 4.40 2.40 11.38
CA LYS A 145 4.67 3.81 11.08
C LYS A 145 5.76 4.29 12.01
N SER A 146 6.82 4.88 11.47
CA SER A 146 7.85 5.53 12.28
C SER A 146 7.43 6.97 12.53
N THR A 147 7.12 7.33 13.78
CA THR A 147 6.61 8.66 14.15
C THR A 147 7.70 9.58 14.70
N LEU A 148 8.75 8.99 15.27
CA LEU A 148 9.92 9.70 15.76
C LEU A 148 11.15 8.80 15.65
N LEU A 149 12.25 9.36 15.16
CA LEU A 149 13.57 8.72 15.19
C LEU A 149 14.57 9.76 15.66
N ALA A 150 15.09 9.58 16.87
CA ALA A 150 16.13 10.40 17.46
C ALA A 150 17.29 9.50 17.92
N GLU A 151 18.42 10.10 18.33
CA GLU A 151 19.62 9.36 18.73
C GLU A 151 19.35 8.33 19.85
N PHE A 152 18.47 8.67 20.79
CA PHE A 152 18.21 7.89 22.00
C PHE A 152 16.82 7.28 22.09
N VAL A 153 15.90 7.61 21.16
CA VAL A 153 14.51 7.11 21.17
C VAL A 153 13.98 6.92 19.76
N GLN A 154 13.20 5.87 19.60
CA GLN A 154 12.36 5.66 18.42
C GLN A 154 10.92 5.41 18.86
N SER A 155 9.98 6.14 18.27
CA SER A 155 8.55 5.89 18.43
C SER A 155 7.95 5.32 17.16
N LYS A 156 7.08 4.33 17.31
CA LYS A 156 6.39 3.65 16.20
C LYS A 156 4.94 3.39 16.58
N ILE A 157 4.07 3.41 15.60
CA ILE A 157 2.74 2.83 15.71
C ILE A 157 2.75 1.54 14.89
N ILE A 158 2.44 0.43 15.54
CA ILE A 158 2.46 -0.90 14.94
C ILE A 158 1.03 -1.41 14.81
N THR A 159 0.64 -1.80 13.60
CA THR A 159 -0.65 -2.41 13.29
C THR A 159 -0.45 -3.86 12.91
N VAL A 160 -1.05 -4.76 13.68
CA VAL A 160 -1.04 -6.22 13.43
C VAL A 160 -2.40 -6.63 12.90
N PHE A 161 -2.43 -7.24 11.72
CA PHE A 161 -3.65 -7.70 11.08
C PHE A 161 -4.32 -8.84 11.84
N PRO A 162 -5.62 -9.11 11.59
CA PRO A 162 -6.32 -10.21 12.21
C PRO A 162 -5.61 -11.55 12.02
N LYS A 163 -5.49 -12.33 13.10
CA LYS A 163 -4.82 -13.65 13.16
C LYS A 163 -3.32 -13.66 12.87
N GLU A 164 -2.70 -12.49 12.76
CA GLU A 164 -1.27 -12.36 12.54
C GLU A 164 -0.50 -12.14 13.85
N GLU A 165 0.80 -12.37 13.80
CA GLU A 165 1.70 -12.17 14.93
C GLU A 165 3.07 -11.62 14.49
N LEU A 166 3.69 -10.83 15.36
CA LEU A 166 5.08 -10.43 15.16
C LEU A 166 6.00 -11.63 15.32
N SER A 167 7.10 -11.66 14.54
CA SER A 167 8.19 -12.60 14.77
C SER A 167 8.72 -12.47 16.21
N LEU A 168 9.17 -13.55 16.81
CA LEU A 168 9.82 -13.52 18.12
C LEU A 168 11.09 -12.67 18.05
N GLN A 169 11.17 -11.65 18.90
CA GLN A 169 12.24 -10.65 18.91
C GLN A 169 13.00 -10.67 20.23
N LYS A 170 14.26 -10.23 20.18
CA LYS A 170 15.10 -10.00 21.34
C LYS A 170 16.07 -8.85 21.08
N HIS A 171 16.05 -7.82 21.90
CA HIS A 171 16.89 -6.63 21.73
C HIS A 171 17.97 -6.54 22.81
N LYS A 172 19.24 -6.52 22.38
CA LYS A 172 20.37 -6.44 23.32
C LYS A 172 20.68 -5.02 23.80
N ARG A 173 20.30 -4.00 23.03
CA ARG A 173 20.74 -2.61 23.26
C ARG A 173 19.62 -1.67 23.70
N ARG A 174 18.36 -2.04 23.53
CA ARG A 174 17.21 -1.21 23.87
C ARG A 174 16.19 -1.99 24.70
N GLU A 175 15.42 -1.27 25.43
CA GLU A 175 14.15 -1.67 26.03
C GLU A 175 13.00 -1.16 25.19
N GLU A 176 11.79 -1.66 25.41
CA GLU A 176 10.60 -1.23 24.69
C GLU A 176 9.44 -0.99 25.66
N HIS A 177 8.63 0.00 25.33
CA HIS A 177 7.44 0.40 26.07
C HIS A 177 6.27 0.35 25.13
N TRP A 178 5.35 -0.58 25.30
CA TRP A 178 4.21 -0.77 24.44
C TRP A 178 2.93 -0.31 25.14
N ILE A 179 2.08 0.40 24.41
CA ILE A 179 0.74 0.80 24.87
C ILE A 179 -0.24 0.34 23.80
N VAL A 180 -1.18 -0.54 24.19
CA VAL A 180 -2.25 -0.98 23.28
C VAL A 180 -3.23 0.16 23.07
N ILE A 181 -3.30 0.64 21.82
CA ILE A 181 -4.14 1.78 21.42
C ILE A 181 -5.53 1.30 21.02
N LYS A 182 -5.61 0.15 20.33
CA LYS A 182 -6.86 -0.41 19.83
C LYS A 182 -6.75 -1.92 19.69
N GLY A 183 -7.84 -2.63 19.94
CA GLY A 183 -7.93 -4.08 19.79
C GLY A 183 -7.50 -4.85 21.04
N GLU A 184 -7.44 -6.16 20.87
CA GLU A 184 -7.08 -7.12 21.92
C GLU A 184 -6.19 -8.22 21.33
N GLY A 185 -5.45 -8.91 22.18
CA GLY A 185 -4.56 -9.99 21.72
C GLY A 185 -3.79 -10.61 22.88
N LYS A 186 -2.63 -11.16 22.54
CA LYS A 186 -1.73 -11.76 23.51
C LYS A 186 -0.32 -11.24 23.31
N ILE A 187 0.39 -11.02 24.40
CA ILE A 187 1.83 -10.78 24.41
C ILE A 187 2.54 -11.99 24.99
N VAL A 188 3.64 -12.39 24.38
CA VAL A 188 4.57 -13.39 24.90
C VAL A 188 5.80 -12.66 25.40
N LEU A 189 6.14 -12.87 26.66
CA LEU A 189 7.36 -12.37 27.33
C LEU A 189 8.10 -13.57 27.91
N GLU A 190 9.23 -13.93 27.33
CA GLU A 190 9.95 -15.19 27.60
C GLU A 190 8.99 -16.39 27.45
N GLU A 191 8.64 -17.06 28.53
CA GLU A 191 7.71 -18.18 28.59
C GLU A 191 6.30 -17.79 29.06
N THR A 192 6.09 -16.53 29.40
CA THR A 192 4.82 -16.04 29.94
C THR A 192 3.94 -15.48 28.82
N ILE A 193 2.68 -15.89 28.79
CA ILE A 193 1.67 -15.38 27.87
C ILE A 193 0.64 -14.57 28.67
N LEU A 194 0.45 -13.30 28.30
CA LEU A 194 -0.51 -12.39 28.93
C LEU A 194 -1.54 -11.92 27.90
N ASN A 195 -2.80 -11.88 28.28
CA ASN A 195 -3.82 -11.19 27.49
C ASN A 195 -3.63 -9.67 27.58
N ILE A 196 -3.82 -9.00 26.47
CA ILE A 196 -3.73 -7.54 26.36
C ILE A 196 -4.95 -6.99 25.66
N GLU A 197 -5.34 -5.80 26.08
CA GLU A 197 -6.46 -5.05 25.54
C GLU A 197 -6.16 -3.55 25.50
N GLN A 198 -7.02 -2.77 24.92
CA GLN A 198 -6.86 -1.32 24.83
C GLN A 198 -6.55 -0.68 26.18
N GLY A 199 -5.56 0.20 26.19
CA GLY A 199 -5.04 0.88 27.38
C GLY A 199 -3.97 0.08 28.15
N ARG A 200 -3.71 -1.17 27.79
CA ARG A 200 -2.67 -1.95 28.46
C ARG A 200 -1.29 -1.42 28.10
N TYR A 201 -0.51 -1.12 29.14
CA TYR A 201 0.92 -0.82 29.06
C TYR A 201 1.74 -2.07 29.35
N VAL A 202 2.81 -2.27 28.59
CA VAL A 202 3.76 -3.37 28.75
C VAL A 202 5.18 -2.84 28.64
N TYR A 203 5.99 -3.12 29.65
CA TYR A 203 7.44 -2.86 29.64
C TYR A 203 8.19 -4.12 29.23
N ILE A 204 9.12 -3.98 28.31
CA ILE A 204 9.95 -5.06 27.77
C ILE A 204 11.42 -4.70 28.01
N PRO A 205 12.10 -5.33 28.99
CA PRO A 205 13.48 -5.03 29.30
C PRO A 205 14.45 -5.51 28.22
N LYS A 206 15.65 -4.96 28.22
CA LYS A 206 16.75 -5.43 27.35
C LYS A 206 16.97 -6.92 27.52
N GLY A 207 17.12 -7.65 26.42
CA GLY A 207 17.38 -9.09 26.43
C GLY A 207 16.16 -9.98 26.58
N CYS A 208 14.98 -9.45 26.88
CA CYS A 208 13.75 -10.23 26.95
C CYS A 208 13.28 -10.66 25.56
N LYS A 209 12.97 -11.94 25.38
CA LYS A 209 12.30 -12.45 24.18
C LYS A 209 10.84 -12.08 24.24
N HIS A 210 10.32 -11.53 23.15
CA HIS A 210 8.94 -11.08 23.12
C HIS A 210 8.34 -11.13 21.72
N LYS A 211 7.02 -11.28 21.67
CA LYS A 211 6.19 -11.08 20.48
C LYS A 211 4.77 -10.73 20.88
N ILE A 212 4.02 -10.18 19.94
CA ILE A 212 2.59 -9.90 20.09
C ILE A 212 1.80 -10.71 19.07
N ILE A 213 0.60 -11.13 19.46
CA ILE A 213 -0.30 -11.98 18.68
C ILE A 213 -1.66 -11.27 18.64
N ASN A 214 -2.16 -10.98 17.46
CA ASN A 214 -3.54 -10.54 17.27
C ASN A 214 -4.47 -11.76 17.21
N SER A 215 -5.22 -12.01 18.27
CA SER A 215 -6.15 -13.13 18.37
C SER A 215 -7.50 -12.87 17.68
N SER A 216 -7.79 -11.64 17.31
CA SER A 216 -9.03 -11.26 16.63
C SER A 216 -9.13 -11.86 15.22
N SER A 217 -10.34 -12.19 14.80
CA SER A 217 -10.60 -12.64 13.43
C SER A 217 -10.86 -11.47 12.46
N ASN A 218 -11.25 -10.30 12.97
CA ASN A 218 -11.77 -9.22 12.15
C ASN A 218 -11.13 -7.84 12.45
N ASN A 219 -10.51 -7.66 13.62
CA ASN A 219 -10.03 -6.36 14.05
C ASN A 219 -8.50 -6.30 14.09
N ASN A 220 -7.94 -5.18 13.69
CA ASN A 220 -6.52 -4.90 13.88
C ASN A 220 -6.20 -4.70 15.35
N LEU A 221 -4.99 -5.11 15.74
CA LEU A 221 -4.37 -4.78 17.02
C LEU A 221 -3.35 -3.67 16.77
N ILE A 222 -3.48 -2.52 17.47
CA ILE A 222 -2.66 -1.33 17.28
C ILE A 222 -2.00 -0.96 18.61
N PHE A 223 -0.70 -0.75 18.59
CA PHE A 223 0.09 -0.37 19.77
C PHE A 223 1.31 0.46 19.40
#